data_5f7f6b8fc307c031ccfcaf6eeaf6c525
#
_entry.id   5f7f6b8fc307c031ccfcaf6eeaf6c525
#
_cell.length_a   1.000
_cell.length_b   1.000
_cell.length_c   1.000
_cell.angle_alpha   90.00
_cell.angle_beta   90.00
_cell.angle_gamma   90.00
#
_symmetry.space_group_name_H-M   'P 1'
#
loop_
_entity.id
_entity.type
_entity.pdbx_description
1 polymer ?
#
loop_
_entity_poly.entity_id
_entity_poly.type
_entity_poly.pdbx_seq_one_letter_code
_entity_poly.pdbx_strand_id
1 'polypeptide(L)'
;MKKLKIAVLDLNEGVKNEGMRCIREIIASIILENEQTLGCDEFEVRKKIEIPTLEYDIYISSGGPGSPIESEGSEWENKYFSWLSAIESWNENPKNTNKKFVFFICHSFQLACRYFKVAQVIKRKSTAFGIFPIHMINHKGITDSIFHGLKDPFYGVDSREYQVVQPDSTTLEEIGAEVLCIEKERPHVALERAVMAIRFNSYMVGTQFHPEADVLGISNYLHQEEKKHMFLEVHGQEKWESMLEHLNDPDKVSLTNSRIVPNFIRQSIAAINEAND
;
A
#
# COMPACT_ATOMS: atom_id res chain seq x y z
N MET A 1 -17.14 17.78 -17.74
CA MET A 1 -16.01 16.93 -17.24
C MET A 1 -16.58 15.58 -16.85
N LYS A 2 -15.88 14.49 -17.16
CA LYS A 2 -16.26 13.13 -16.75
C LYS A 2 -16.13 13.02 -15.23
N LYS A 3 -17.13 12.44 -14.55
CA LYS A 3 -17.03 12.13 -13.14
C LYS A 3 -16.02 11.01 -12.94
N LEU A 4 -14.91 11.28 -12.23
CA LEU A 4 -13.91 10.26 -11.90
C LEU A 4 -14.45 9.33 -10.80
N LYS A 5 -14.06 8.07 -10.86
CA LYS A 5 -14.48 7.04 -9.91
C LYS A 5 -13.28 6.36 -9.26
N ILE A 6 -13.32 6.24 -7.94
CA ILE A 6 -12.36 5.49 -7.14
C ILE A 6 -13.02 4.19 -6.66
N ALA A 7 -12.35 3.06 -6.82
CA ALA A 7 -12.73 1.80 -6.19
C ALA A 7 -11.77 1.47 -5.05
N VAL A 8 -12.29 1.16 -3.88
CA VAL A 8 -11.51 0.63 -2.76
C VAL A 8 -11.78 -0.88 -2.63
N LEU A 9 -10.73 -1.68 -2.79
CA LEU A 9 -10.79 -3.13 -2.64
C LEU A 9 -10.42 -3.48 -1.19
N ASP A 10 -11.42 -3.90 -0.41
CA ASP A 10 -11.26 -4.31 0.97
C ASP A 10 -10.85 -5.78 1.07
N LEU A 11 -9.61 -6.05 1.52
CA LEU A 11 -9.07 -7.38 1.76
C LEU A 11 -9.16 -7.80 3.24
N ASN A 12 -9.87 -7.08 4.10
CA ASN A 12 -9.95 -7.35 5.54
C ASN A 12 -10.92 -8.46 5.93
N GLU A 13 -11.49 -9.19 4.98
CA GLU A 13 -12.35 -10.35 5.24
C GLU A 13 -13.59 -10.04 6.11
N GLY A 14 -14.09 -8.82 5.99
CA GLY A 14 -15.23 -8.31 6.77
C GLY A 14 -14.88 -7.95 8.22
N VAL A 15 -13.59 -7.94 8.58
CA VAL A 15 -13.13 -7.45 9.89
C VAL A 15 -13.04 -5.93 9.85
N LYS A 16 -13.74 -5.26 10.78
CA LYS A 16 -13.67 -3.82 10.93
C LYS A 16 -12.24 -3.38 11.25
N ASN A 17 -11.73 -2.41 10.51
CA ASN A 17 -10.31 -2.08 10.51
C ASN A 17 -10.09 -0.57 10.34
N GLU A 18 -9.09 -0.03 11.06
CA GLU A 18 -8.73 1.39 11.02
C GLU A 18 -8.14 1.79 9.66
N GLY A 19 -7.44 0.90 8.95
CA GLY A 19 -6.89 1.19 7.63
C GLY A 19 -7.98 1.59 6.62
N MET A 20 -9.13 0.89 6.63
CA MET A 20 -10.27 1.26 5.77
C MET A 20 -10.86 2.62 6.15
N ARG A 21 -10.91 2.96 7.45
CA ARG A 21 -11.31 4.31 7.89
C ARG A 21 -10.35 5.36 7.34
N CYS A 22 -9.05 5.14 7.51
CA CYS A 22 -8.00 6.07 7.03
C CYS A 22 -8.07 6.28 5.51
N ILE A 23 -8.26 5.20 4.72
CA ILE A 23 -8.42 5.30 3.26
C ILE A 23 -9.63 6.18 2.92
N ARG A 24 -10.78 5.97 3.58
CA ARG A 24 -11.99 6.80 3.37
C ARG A 24 -11.72 8.27 3.68
N GLU A 25 -11.04 8.59 4.76
CA GLU A 25 -10.72 9.96 5.17
C GLU A 25 -9.77 10.65 4.18
N ILE A 26 -8.75 9.94 3.70
CA ILE A 26 -7.86 10.43 2.65
C ILE A 26 -8.65 10.75 1.37
N ILE A 27 -9.49 9.82 0.91
CA ILE A 27 -10.31 10.03 -0.29
C ILE A 27 -11.27 11.21 -0.09
N ALA A 28 -11.94 11.28 1.08
CA ALA A 28 -12.86 12.37 1.40
C ALA A 28 -12.15 13.73 1.40
N SER A 29 -10.93 13.83 1.93
CA SER A 29 -10.16 15.07 1.90
C SER A 29 -9.84 15.51 0.46
N ILE A 30 -9.46 14.56 -0.40
CA ILE A 30 -9.18 14.86 -1.81
C ILE A 30 -10.43 15.26 -2.58
N ILE A 31 -11.59 14.65 -2.27
CA ILE A 31 -12.89 15.06 -2.85
C ILE A 31 -13.20 16.51 -2.50
N LEU A 32 -12.95 16.91 -1.25
CA LEU A 32 -13.17 18.29 -0.79
C LEU A 32 -12.19 19.30 -1.42
N GLU A 33 -10.96 18.89 -1.72
CA GLU A 33 -9.95 19.74 -2.36
C GLU A 33 -10.23 19.98 -3.85
N ASN A 34 -10.93 19.06 -4.50
CA ASN A 34 -11.18 19.10 -5.93
C ASN A 34 -12.63 19.54 -6.20
N GLU A 35 -12.80 20.54 -7.08
CA GLU A 35 -14.13 20.92 -7.58
C GLU A 35 -14.76 19.84 -8.49
N GLN A 36 -14.00 18.80 -8.83
CA GLN A 36 -14.46 17.67 -9.63
C GLN A 36 -15.27 16.71 -8.75
N THR A 37 -16.39 16.23 -9.28
CA THR A 37 -17.18 15.20 -8.61
C THR A 37 -16.44 13.87 -8.67
N LEU A 38 -15.83 13.46 -7.57
CA LEU A 38 -15.25 12.12 -7.38
C LEU A 38 -16.29 11.20 -6.74
N GLY A 39 -16.50 10.02 -7.33
CA GLY A 39 -17.28 8.94 -6.70
C GLY A 39 -16.33 7.94 -6.07
N CYS A 40 -16.75 7.31 -4.95
CA CYS A 40 -15.99 6.25 -4.31
C CYS A 40 -16.93 5.12 -3.92
N ASP A 41 -16.58 3.89 -4.31
CA ASP A 41 -17.28 2.66 -3.96
C ASP A 41 -16.32 1.66 -3.34
N GLU A 42 -16.80 0.81 -2.41
CA GLU A 42 -16.02 -0.21 -1.72
C GLU A 42 -16.46 -1.60 -2.11
N PHE A 43 -15.51 -2.52 -2.19
CA PHE A 43 -15.70 -3.91 -2.63
C PHE A 43 -15.09 -4.87 -1.62
N GLU A 44 -15.91 -5.73 -1.00
CA GLU A 44 -15.42 -6.78 -0.09
C GLU A 44 -14.87 -7.98 -0.87
N VAL A 45 -13.57 -7.91 -1.20
CA VAL A 45 -12.91 -8.88 -2.10
C VAL A 45 -12.86 -10.28 -1.53
N ARG A 46 -12.48 -10.46 -0.27
CA ARG A 46 -12.24 -11.79 0.30
C ARG A 46 -13.52 -12.45 0.80
N LYS A 47 -14.35 -11.72 1.52
CA LYS A 47 -15.55 -12.26 2.15
C LYS A 47 -16.72 -12.46 1.18
N LYS A 48 -16.92 -11.49 0.29
CA LYS A 48 -18.06 -11.51 -0.65
C LYS A 48 -17.66 -11.79 -2.09
N ILE A 49 -16.36 -11.82 -2.37
CA ILE A 49 -15.81 -11.99 -3.72
C ILE A 49 -16.30 -10.88 -4.67
N GLU A 50 -16.46 -9.68 -4.13
CA GLU A 50 -16.82 -8.48 -4.88
C GLU A 50 -15.56 -7.90 -5.53
N ILE A 51 -15.51 -7.90 -6.86
CA ILE A 51 -14.40 -7.34 -7.63
C ILE A 51 -14.93 -6.19 -8.48
N PRO A 52 -14.29 -4.99 -8.45
CA PRO A 52 -14.73 -3.86 -9.25
C PRO A 52 -14.57 -4.13 -10.74
N THR A 53 -15.46 -3.53 -11.54
CA THR A 53 -15.35 -3.50 -13.01
C THR A 53 -14.29 -2.48 -13.45
N LEU A 54 -14.02 -2.40 -14.76
CA LEU A 54 -13.13 -1.39 -15.34
C LEU A 54 -13.79 0.00 -15.50
N GLU A 55 -14.94 0.24 -14.86
CA GLU A 55 -15.59 1.56 -14.86
C GLU A 55 -14.86 2.59 -14.00
N TYR A 56 -14.08 2.16 -13.02
CA TYR A 56 -13.31 3.00 -12.13
C TYR A 56 -12.03 3.46 -12.80
N ASP A 57 -11.55 4.61 -12.38
CA ASP A 57 -10.34 5.23 -12.93
C ASP A 57 -9.14 4.99 -12.00
N ILE A 58 -9.37 4.97 -10.69
CA ILE A 58 -8.35 4.77 -9.65
C ILE A 58 -8.81 3.65 -8.72
N TYR A 59 -7.88 2.78 -8.35
CA TYR A 59 -8.13 1.66 -7.44
C TYR A 59 -7.15 1.71 -6.27
N ILE A 60 -7.67 1.55 -5.05
CA ILE A 60 -6.87 1.41 -3.84
C ILE A 60 -7.16 0.04 -3.25
N SER A 61 -6.18 -0.85 -3.28
CA SER A 61 -6.30 -2.19 -2.72
C SER A 61 -5.68 -2.22 -1.32
N SER A 62 -6.50 -2.49 -0.32
CA SER A 62 -6.13 -2.41 1.09
C SER A 62 -5.17 -3.51 1.52
N GLY A 63 -4.60 -3.36 2.71
CA GLY A 63 -4.05 -4.46 3.48
C GLY A 63 -5.12 -5.48 3.89
N GLY A 64 -4.68 -6.53 4.55
CA GLY A 64 -5.59 -7.56 5.06
C GLY A 64 -4.86 -8.56 5.94
N PRO A 65 -5.59 -9.29 6.80
CA PRO A 65 -5.02 -10.32 7.65
C PRO A 65 -4.69 -11.60 6.88
N GLY A 66 -3.92 -12.48 7.51
CA GLY A 66 -3.66 -13.83 7.03
C GLY A 66 -2.51 -13.93 6.02
N SER A 67 -2.42 -15.09 5.41
CA SER A 67 -1.31 -15.47 4.53
C SER A 67 -1.58 -15.09 3.07
N PRO A 68 -0.69 -14.32 2.45
CA PRO A 68 -0.77 -14.05 1.01
C PRO A 68 -0.34 -15.26 0.15
N ILE A 69 0.10 -16.36 0.78
CA ILE A 69 0.54 -17.59 0.10
C ILE A 69 -0.54 -18.67 0.18
N GLU A 70 -1.17 -18.83 1.34
CA GLU A 70 -2.21 -19.84 1.54
C GLU A 70 -3.50 -19.55 0.79
N SER A 71 -3.67 -18.33 0.30
CA SER A 71 -4.79 -17.97 -0.58
C SER A 71 -4.65 -18.45 -2.01
N GLU A 72 -3.48 -19.00 -2.38
CA GLU A 72 -3.20 -19.44 -3.75
C GLU A 72 -4.23 -20.43 -4.27
N GLY A 73 -4.83 -20.10 -5.43
CA GLY A 73 -5.86 -20.90 -6.06
C GLY A 73 -7.26 -20.75 -5.46
N SER A 74 -7.45 -19.91 -4.44
CA SER A 74 -8.78 -19.59 -3.92
C SER A 74 -9.61 -18.82 -4.97
N GLU A 75 -10.94 -18.91 -4.87
CA GLU A 75 -11.84 -18.25 -5.82
C GLU A 75 -11.64 -16.72 -5.83
N TRP A 76 -11.51 -16.12 -4.66
CA TRP A 76 -11.32 -14.67 -4.56
C TRP A 76 -9.97 -14.22 -5.14
N GLU A 77 -8.88 -14.96 -4.89
CA GLU A 77 -7.56 -14.62 -5.43
C GLU A 77 -7.52 -14.78 -6.96
N ASN A 78 -8.12 -15.85 -7.49
CA ASN A 78 -8.23 -16.05 -8.94
C ASN A 78 -9.01 -14.92 -9.62
N LYS A 79 -10.10 -14.45 -9.01
CA LYS A 79 -10.86 -13.30 -9.52
C LYS A 79 -10.07 -11.99 -9.39
N TYR A 80 -9.35 -11.81 -8.28
CA TYR A 80 -8.50 -10.65 -8.08
C TYR A 80 -7.37 -10.59 -9.11
N PHE A 81 -6.69 -11.69 -9.39
CA PHE A 81 -5.66 -11.76 -10.43
C PHE A 81 -6.22 -11.62 -11.85
N SER A 82 -7.42 -12.14 -12.10
CA SER A 82 -8.11 -11.90 -13.38
C SER A 82 -8.46 -10.42 -13.58
N TRP A 83 -8.83 -9.72 -12.51
CA TRP A 83 -9.04 -8.29 -12.54
C TRP A 83 -7.74 -7.52 -12.80
N LEU A 84 -6.62 -7.88 -12.15
CA LEU A 84 -5.32 -7.27 -12.45
C LEU A 84 -4.94 -7.44 -13.92
N SER A 85 -5.10 -8.64 -14.46
CA SER A 85 -4.83 -8.90 -15.88
C SER A 85 -5.73 -8.07 -16.82
N ALA A 86 -6.99 -7.85 -16.45
CA ALA A 86 -7.88 -6.97 -17.20
C ALA A 86 -7.44 -5.50 -17.14
N ILE A 87 -6.95 -5.02 -16.00
CA ILE A 87 -6.37 -3.66 -15.85
C ILE A 87 -5.12 -3.51 -16.73
N GLU A 88 -4.20 -4.49 -16.73
CA GLU A 88 -3.01 -4.47 -17.57
C GLU A 88 -3.40 -4.41 -19.05
N SER A 89 -4.24 -5.35 -19.51
CA SER A 89 -4.73 -5.40 -20.88
C SER A 89 -5.43 -4.09 -21.31
N TRP A 90 -6.17 -3.45 -20.38
CA TRP A 90 -6.75 -2.14 -20.62
C TRP A 90 -5.68 -1.07 -20.81
N ASN A 91 -4.67 -1.05 -19.95
CA ASN A 91 -3.61 -0.05 -19.96
C ASN A 91 -2.65 -0.22 -21.15
N GLU A 92 -2.40 -1.43 -21.58
CA GLU A 92 -1.56 -1.73 -22.75
C GLU A 92 -2.25 -1.35 -24.08
N ASN A 93 -3.57 -1.35 -24.13
CA ASN A 93 -4.28 -1.00 -25.35
C ASN A 93 -4.12 0.49 -25.66
N PRO A 94 -3.48 0.87 -26.80
CA PRO A 94 -3.23 2.27 -27.15
C PRO A 94 -4.52 3.04 -27.47
N LYS A 95 -5.63 2.34 -27.74
CA LYS A 95 -6.94 2.99 -27.98
C LYS A 95 -7.58 3.49 -26.69
N ASN A 96 -7.16 2.96 -25.54
CA ASN A 96 -7.65 3.38 -24.23
C ASN A 96 -6.78 4.53 -23.72
N THR A 97 -7.20 5.77 -23.96
CA THR A 97 -6.51 6.97 -23.49
C THR A 97 -6.60 7.10 -21.97
N ASN A 98 -7.75 6.79 -21.37
CA ASN A 98 -7.95 6.80 -19.93
C ASN A 98 -7.35 5.55 -19.30
N LYS A 99 -6.14 5.67 -18.77
CA LYS A 99 -5.45 4.58 -18.06
C LYS A 99 -6.06 4.36 -16.67
N LYS A 100 -5.86 3.16 -16.14
CA LYS A 100 -6.33 2.73 -14.82
C LYS A 100 -5.17 2.69 -13.84
N PHE A 101 -5.31 3.36 -12.70
CA PHE A 101 -4.27 3.51 -11.69
C PHE A 101 -4.57 2.63 -10.49
N VAL A 102 -3.57 1.89 -9.99
CA VAL A 102 -3.73 0.97 -8.86
C VAL A 102 -2.67 1.20 -7.80
N PHE A 103 -3.11 1.36 -6.54
CA PHE A 103 -2.25 1.40 -5.36
C PHE A 103 -2.48 0.16 -4.51
N PHE A 104 -1.40 -0.54 -4.15
CA PHE A 104 -1.44 -1.76 -3.33
C PHE A 104 -0.86 -1.51 -1.95
N ILE A 105 -1.54 -1.97 -0.88
CA ILE A 105 -1.11 -1.79 0.51
C ILE A 105 -0.88 -3.16 1.16
N CYS A 106 0.29 -3.38 1.73
CA CYS A 106 0.67 -4.51 2.58
C CYS A 106 0.29 -5.88 1.97
N HIS A 107 -0.84 -6.47 2.34
CA HIS A 107 -1.28 -7.76 1.82
C HIS A 107 -1.47 -7.74 0.29
N SER A 108 -2.15 -6.72 -0.23
CA SER A 108 -2.31 -6.57 -1.68
C SER A 108 -1.01 -6.28 -2.41
N PHE A 109 -0.06 -5.59 -1.79
CA PHE A 109 1.30 -5.45 -2.33
C PHE A 109 2.00 -6.81 -2.46
N GLN A 110 1.88 -7.67 -1.45
CA GLN A 110 2.43 -9.03 -1.50
C GLN A 110 1.76 -9.86 -2.61
N LEU A 111 0.45 -9.75 -2.80
CA LEU A 111 -0.26 -10.38 -3.91
C LEU A 111 0.23 -9.85 -5.27
N ALA A 112 0.41 -8.53 -5.41
CA ALA A 112 0.95 -7.93 -6.63
C ALA A 112 2.37 -8.44 -6.92
N CYS A 113 3.25 -8.55 -5.90
CA CYS A 113 4.58 -9.13 -6.08
C CYS A 113 4.53 -10.60 -6.56
N ARG A 114 3.57 -11.40 -6.09
CA ARG A 114 3.34 -12.77 -6.57
C ARG A 114 2.79 -12.78 -8.00
N TYR A 115 1.82 -11.93 -8.29
CA TYR A 115 1.21 -11.82 -9.61
C TYR A 115 2.25 -11.46 -10.68
N PHE A 116 3.02 -10.42 -10.46
CA PHE A 116 4.08 -9.94 -11.36
C PHE A 116 5.37 -10.78 -11.29
N LYS A 117 5.49 -11.68 -10.32
CA LYS A 117 6.68 -12.54 -10.07
C LYS A 117 7.97 -11.74 -9.86
N VAL A 118 7.88 -10.52 -9.36
CA VAL A 118 9.03 -9.60 -9.22
C VAL A 118 9.87 -9.86 -7.98
N ALA A 119 9.39 -10.62 -7.01
CA ALA A 119 10.10 -10.94 -5.78
C ALA A 119 9.47 -12.13 -5.06
N GLN A 120 10.18 -12.70 -4.10
CA GLN A 120 9.66 -13.77 -3.26
C GLN A 120 8.85 -13.19 -2.09
N VAL A 121 7.70 -13.79 -1.82
CA VAL A 121 6.89 -13.52 -0.63
C VAL A 121 7.07 -14.66 0.34
N ILE A 122 7.64 -14.38 1.52
CA ILE A 122 7.96 -15.40 2.53
C ILE A 122 7.42 -15.03 3.91
N LYS A 123 7.18 -16.03 4.75
CA LYS A 123 6.81 -15.80 6.15
C LYS A 123 8.02 -15.29 6.93
N ARG A 124 7.82 -14.28 7.77
CA ARG A 124 8.85 -13.75 8.69
C ARG A 124 9.10 -14.72 9.85
N LYS A 125 10.30 -14.63 10.44
CA LYS A 125 10.60 -15.33 11.70
C LYS A 125 9.85 -14.77 12.90
N SER A 126 9.51 -13.47 12.84
CA SER A 126 8.71 -12.77 13.85
C SER A 126 7.87 -11.71 13.20
N THR A 127 6.68 -11.46 13.72
CA THR A 127 5.79 -10.39 13.27
C THR A 127 6.48 -9.03 13.39
N ALA A 128 6.44 -8.23 12.32
CA ALA A 128 6.77 -6.83 12.41
C ALA A 128 5.52 -6.07 12.86
N PHE A 129 5.67 -5.25 13.89
CA PHE A 129 4.64 -4.30 14.31
C PHE A 129 5.31 -3.06 14.89
N GLY A 130 4.99 -1.89 14.35
CA GLY A 130 5.53 -0.62 14.84
C GLY A 130 5.64 0.47 13.79
N ILE A 131 6.27 1.58 14.20
CA ILE A 131 6.62 2.72 13.36
C ILE A 131 8.12 2.64 13.09
N PHE A 132 8.51 2.45 11.84
CA PHE A 132 9.90 2.20 11.49
C PHE A 132 10.40 3.14 10.39
N PRO A 133 11.70 3.46 10.38
CA PRO A 133 12.31 4.16 9.27
C PRO A 133 12.33 3.27 8.02
N ILE A 134 12.00 3.88 6.90
CA ILE A 134 11.95 3.28 5.56
C ILE A 134 12.92 4.07 4.69
N HIS A 135 13.79 3.36 3.99
CA HIS A 135 14.84 3.97 3.16
C HIS A 135 14.44 3.96 1.69
N MET A 136 14.48 5.12 1.07
CA MET A 136 14.26 5.26 -0.36
C MET A 136 15.48 4.75 -1.15
N ILE A 137 15.22 4.16 -2.31
CA ILE A 137 16.24 3.84 -3.29
C ILE A 137 16.18 4.91 -4.39
N ASN A 138 17.26 5.66 -4.53
CA ASN A 138 17.37 6.66 -5.58
C ASN A 138 17.89 6.03 -6.86
N HIS A 139 17.04 5.90 -7.85
CA HIS A 139 17.42 5.48 -9.18
C HIS A 139 17.95 6.68 -9.97
N LYS A 140 19.28 6.73 -10.21
CA LYS A 140 19.93 7.82 -10.97
C LYS A 140 19.67 9.24 -10.43
N GLY A 141 19.48 9.38 -9.11
CA GLY A 141 19.19 10.66 -8.48
C GLY A 141 17.73 11.11 -8.55
N ILE A 142 16.83 10.25 -9.03
CA ILE A 142 15.40 10.53 -9.12
C ILE A 142 14.67 9.70 -8.05
N THR A 143 13.87 10.37 -7.26
CA THR A 143 12.94 9.75 -6.29
C THR A 143 11.55 9.68 -6.92
N ASP A 144 10.85 8.57 -6.71
CA ASP A 144 9.48 8.42 -7.19
C ASP A 144 8.57 9.53 -6.65
N SER A 145 7.73 10.05 -7.51
CA SER A 145 6.88 11.21 -7.23
C SER A 145 5.85 10.98 -6.11
N ILE A 146 5.49 9.73 -5.77
CA ILE A 146 4.60 9.46 -4.63
C ILE A 146 5.25 9.87 -3.28
N PHE A 147 6.59 9.92 -3.21
CA PHE A 147 7.32 10.32 -2.02
C PHE A 147 7.61 11.82 -1.95
N HIS A 148 7.08 12.61 -2.88
CA HIS A 148 7.29 14.05 -2.86
C HIS A 148 6.87 14.68 -1.54
N GLY A 149 7.79 15.44 -0.92
CA GLY A 149 7.60 16.06 0.39
C GLY A 149 8.03 15.19 1.58
N LEU A 150 8.57 13.97 1.34
CA LEU A 150 9.21 13.14 2.35
C LEU A 150 10.73 13.27 2.30
N LYS A 151 11.38 13.07 3.44
CA LYS A 151 12.85 12.96 3.56
C LYS A 151 13.26 11.49 3.58
N ASP A 152 14.52 11.19 3.31
CA ASP A 152 15.09 9.84 3.48
C ASP A 152 15.96 9.79 4.76
N PRO A 153 15.70 8.87 5.70
CA PRO A 153 14.54 8.00 5.75
C PRO A 153 13.26 8.72 6.15
N PHE A 154 12.11 8.20 5.73
CA PHE A 154 10.81 8.55 6.29
C PHE A 154 10.28 7.43 7.19
N TYR A 155 9.17 7.65 7.89
CA TYR A 155 8.64 6.68 8.85
C TYR A 155 7.28 6.15 8.39
N GLY A 156 7.12 4.82 8.41
CA GLY A 156 5.88 4.13 8.08
C GLY A 156 5.43 3.18 9.17
N VAL A 157 4.13 2.98 9.24
CA VAL A 157 3.51 1.96 10.08
C VAL A 157 3.65 0.60 9.40
N ASP A 158 4.23 -0.35 10.10
CA ASP A 158 4.44 -1.72 9.62
C ASP A 158 3.73 -2.71 10.54
N SER A 159 2.88 -3.56 9.96
CA SER A 159 2.15 -4.62 10.65
C SER A 159 2.04 -5.82 9.73
N ARG A 160 2.94 -6.81 9.88
CA ARG A 160 3.00 -7.93 8.93
C ARG A 160 3.64 -9.19 9.50
N GLU A 161 3.16 -10.33 9.04
CA GLU A 161 3.76 -11.66 9.26
C GLU A 161 4.54 -12.18 8.05
N TYR A 162 4.32 -11.59 6.89
CA TYR A 162 4.99 -11.93 5.63
C TYR A 162 5.83 -10.75 5.14
N GLN A 163 6.78 -11.04 4.27
CA GLN A 163 7.68 -10.04 3.71
C GLN A 163 8.04 -10.36 2.27
N VAL A 164 8.37 -9.30 1.53
CA VAL A 164 8.86 -9.37 0.15
C VAL A 164 10.38 -9.28 0.19
N VAL A 165 11.07 -10.26 -0.38
CA VAL A 165 12.53 -10.35 -0.41
C VAL A 165 13.01 -10.85 -1.78
N GLN A 166 14.30 -10.81 -2.01
CA GLN A 166 14.94 -11.33 -3.23
C GLN A 166 14.24 -10.81 -4.50
N PRO A 167 14.26 -9.49 -4.72
CA PRO A 167 13.70 -8.94 -5.96
C PRO A 167 14.44 -9.53 -7.16
N ASP A 168 13.67 -10.00 -8.14
CA ASP A 168 14.21 -10.58 -9.37
C ASP A 168 14.51 -9.45 -10.36
N SER A 169 15.80 -9.14 -10.52
CA SER A 169 16.25 -8.03 -11.35
C SER A 169 15.89 -8.21 -12.82
N THR A 170 15.84 -9.44 -13.31
CA THR A 170 15.49 -9.74 -14.70
C THR A 170 14.02 -9.44 -14.95
N THR A 171 13.14 -9.99 -14.10
CA THR A 171 11.70 -9.73 -14.21
C THR A 171 11.36 -8.25 -14.00
N LEU A 172 12.01 -7.58 -13.03
CA LEU A 172 11.84 -6.14 -12.83
C LEU A 172 12.18 -5.34 -14.09
N GLU A 173 13.32 -5.63 -14.73
CA GLU A 173 13.73 -4.95 -15.96
C GLU A 173 12.78 -5.25 -17.13
N GLU A 174 12.36 -6.50 -17.30
CA GLU A 174 11.46 -6.92 -18.39
C GLU A 174 10.11 -6.19 -18.35
N ILE A 175 9.53 -5.96 -17.16
CA ILE A 175 8.24 -5.27 -17.03
C ILE A 175 8.38 -3.76 -16.75
N GLY A 176 9.61 -3.25 -16.66
CA GLY A 176 9.88 -1.84 -16.32
C GLY A 176 9.53 -1.48 -14.89
N ALA A 177 9.64 -2.44 -13.96
CA ALA A 177 9.38 -2.22 -12.55
C ALA A 177 10.63 -1.79 -11.78
N GLU A 178 10.44 -1.04 -10.71
CA GLU A 178 11.53 -0.51 -9.88
C GLU A 178 11.24 -0.71 -8.39
N VAL A 179 12.25 -1.20 -7.64
CA VAL A 179 12.21 -1.21 -6.18
C VAL A 179 12.44 0.20 -5.68
N LEU A 180 11.47 0.77 -4.99
CA LEU A 180 11.49 2.16 -4.53
C LEU A 180 12.02 2.33 -3.12
N CYS A 181 11.72 1.37 -2.23
CA CYS A 181 12.09 1.44 -0.82
C CYS A 181 12.48 0.08 -0.26
N ILE A 182 13.37 0.11 0.75
CA ILE A 182 13.81 -1.05 1.51
C ILE A 182 13.66 -0.81 3.02
N GLU A 183 13.59 -1.91 3.78
CA GLU A 183 13.51 -1.91 5.23
C GLU A 183 14.74 -1.25 5.85
N LYS A 184 14.61 -0.76 7.09
CA LYS A 184 15.73 -0.25 7.90
C LYS A 184 16.89 -1.25 7.98
N GLU A 185 18.09 -0.75 8.18
CA GLU A 185 19.24 -1.58 8.46
C GLU A 185 19.09 -2.32 9.80
N ARG A 186 19.54 -3.57 9.80
CA ARG A 186 19.55 -4.45 10.98
C ARG A 186 20.92 -5.12 11.09
N PRO A 187 21.98 -4.39 11.52
CA PRO A 187 23.37 -4.87 11.45
C PRO A 187 23.61 -6.15 12.27
N HIS A 188 22.75 -6.45 13.25
CA HIS A 188 22.85 -7.67 14.09
C HIS A 188 22.02 -8.85 13.56
N VAL A 189 21.35 -8.68 12.43
CA VAL A 189 20.46 -9.71 11.85
C VAL A 189 21.00 -10.07 10.48
N ALA A 190 21.57 -11.27 10.35
CA ALA A 190 22.06 -11.81 9.08
C ALA A 190 20.90 -12.26 8.17
N LEU A 191 19.91 -11.41 7.98
CA LEU A 191 18.76 -11.63 7.10
C LEU A 191 18.69 -10.48 6.11
N GLU A 192 18.23 -10.79 4.92
CA GLU A 192 17.99 -9.82 3.86
C GLU A 192 16.99 -8.74 4.31
N ARG A 193 17.20 -7.51 3.87
CA ARG A 193 16.27 -6.40 4.07
C ARG A 193 15.05 -6.60 3.19
N ALA A 194 13.87 -6.43 3.74
CA ALA A 194 12.63 -6.54 2.98
C ALA A 194 12.47 -5.37 2.01
N VAL A 195 11.90 -5.66 0.85
CA VAL A 195 11.41 -4.66 -0.09
C VAL A 195 10.16 -4.00 0.50
N MET A 196 10.16 -2.67 0.56
CA MET A 196 9.10 -1.91 1.21
C MET A 196 8.19 -1.16 0.23
N ALA A 197 8.63 -0.94 -1.00
CA ALA A 197 7.79 -0.39 -2.06
C ALA A 197 8.34 -0.78 -3.44
N ILE A 198 7.42 -1.01 -4.38
CA ILE A 198 7.72 -1.28 -5.80
C ILE A 198 6.76 -0.45 -6.65
N ARG A 199 7.31 0.21 -7.69
CA ARG A 199 6.55 0.67 -8.85
C ARG A 199 6.57 -0.45 -9.89
N PHE A 200 5.43 -1.07 -10.12
CA PHE A 200 5.30 -2.18 -11.07
C PHE A 200 5.32 -1.68 -12.53
N ASN A 201 4.74 -0.50 -12.76
CA ASN A 201 4.74 0.20 -14.05
C ASN A 201 4.25 1.65 -13.84
N SER A 202 4.05 2.41 -14.91
CA SER A 202 3.61 3.82 -14.85
C SER A 202 2.27 4.03 -14.10
N TYR A 203 1.46 2.99 -13.94
CA TYR A 203 0.10 3.08 -13.42
C TYR A 203 -0.10 2.33 -12.11
N MET A 204 0.85 1.46 -11.72
CA MET A 204 0.71 0.56 -10.59
C MET A 204 1.88 0.69 -9.63
N VAL A 205 1.59 0.92 -8.36
CA VAL A 205 2.59 1.05 -7.30
C VAL A 205 2.05 0.44 -6.01
N GLY A 206 2.93 -0.07 -5.17
CA GLY A 206 2.51 -0.62 -3.89
C GLY A 206 3.55 -0.47 -2.79
N THR A 207 3.08 -0.55 -1.55
CA THR A 207 3.88 -0.46 -0.33
C THR A 207 3.64 -1.65 0.59
N GLN A 208 4.70 -2.13 1.22
CA GLN A 208 4.62 -3.18 2.24
C GLN A 208 4.10 -2.64 3.57
N PHE A 209 4.42 -1.39 3.89
CA PHE A 209 3.93 -0.66 5.06
C PHE A 209 2.56 -0.04 4.78
N HIS A 210 1.95 0.54 5.82
CA HIS A 210 0.64 1.17 5.78
C HIS A 210 0.76 2.70 5.68
N PRO A 211 0.85 3.29 4.48
CA PRO A 211 0.95 4.74 4.31
C PRO A 211 -0.37 5.47 4.62
N GLU A 212 -1.48 4.72 4.63
CA GLU A 212 -2.80 5.23 5.00
C GLU A 212 -2.98 5.41 6.50
N ALA A 213 -2.15 4.74 7.32
CA ALA A 213 -2.30 4.75 8.77
C ALA A 213 -2.10 6.15 9.36
N ASP A 214 -2.98 6.55 10.26
CA ASP A 214 -2.93 7.82 10.97
C ASP A 214 -2.69 7.66 12.47
N VAL A 215 -2.38 8.79 13.11
CA VAL A 215 -2.11 8.84 14.55
C VAL A 215 -3.31 8.37 15.37
N LEU A 216 -4.53 8.71 14.96
CA LEU A 216 -5.75 8.34 15.68
C LEU A 216 -5.97 6.84 15.68
N GLY A 217 -5.88 6.18 14.54
CA GLY A 217 -6.07 4.73 14.42
C GLY A 217 -5.04 3.93 15.21
N ILE A 218 -3.76 4.36 15.15
CA ILE A 218 -2.71 3.72 15.93
C ILE A 218 -2.91 3.97 17.42
N SER A 219 -3.24 5.19 17.81
CA SER A 219 -3.52 5.54 19.20
C SER A 219 -4.68 4.70 19.75
N ASN A 220 -5.77 4.59 19.00
CA ASN A 220 -6.93 3.76 19.37
C ASN A 220 -6.54 2.28 19.55
N TYR A 221 -5.69 1.75 18.66
CA TYR A 221 -5.19 0.39 18.77
C TYR A 221 -4.34 0.21 20.03
N LEU A 222 -3.41 1.12 20.28
CA LEU A 222 -2.50 1.06 21.42
C LEU A 222 -3.20 1.24 22.78
N HIS A 223 -4.30 1.99 22.84
CA HIS A 223 -5.06 2.21 24.07
C HIS A 223 -6.03 1.07 24.42
N GLN A 224 -6.18 0.05 23.59
CA GLN A 224 -6.92 -1.16 23.96
C GLN A 224 -6.10 -1.99 24.95
N GLU A 225 -6.55 -2.13 26.20
CA GLU A 225 -5.81 -2.79 27.27
C GLU A 225 -5.30 -4.19 26.89
N GLU A 226 -6.15 -4.98 26.21
CA GLU A 226 -5.79 -6.31 25.73
C GLU A 226 -4.62 -6.24 24.71
N LYS A 227 -4.68 -5.32 23.75
CA LYS A 227 -3.63 -5.14 22.74
C LYS A 227 -2.34 -4.61 23.34
N LYS A 228 -2.45 -3.69 24.28
CA LYS A 228 -1.32 -3.17 25.05
C LYS A 228 -0.60 -4.28 25.82
N HIS A 229 -1.38 -5.12 26.54
CA HIS A 229 -0.81 -6.22 27.28
C HIS A 229 -0.08 -7.22 26.37
N MET A 230 -0.72 -7.66 25.29
CA MET A 230 -0.10 -8.53 24.27
C MET A 230 1.16 -7.91 23.68
N PHE A 231 1.13 -6.61 23.38
CA PHE A 231 2.28 -5.91 22.83
C PHE A 231 3.46 -5.88 23.81
N LEU A 232 3.19 -5.53 25.08
CA LEU A 232 4.21 -5.48 26.14
C LEU A 232 4.83 -6.85 26.41
N GLU A 233 4.03 -7.92 26.39
CA GLU A 233 4.55 -9.29 26.54
C GLU A 233 5.48 -9.71 25.42
N VAL A 234 5.17 -9.34 24.17
CA VAL A 234 5.93 -9.76 22.99
C VAL A 234 7.12 -8.83 22.70
N HIS A 235 6.96 -7.53 22.93
CA HIS A 235 7.90 -6.52 22.45
C HIS A 235 8.58 -5.70 23.57
N GLY A 236 8.05 -5.73 24.78
CA GLY A 236 8.59 -5.02 25.95
C GLY A 236 8.22 -3.55 26.02
N GLN A 237 8.50 -2.96 27.19
CA GLN A 237 8.16 -1.58 27.54
C GLN A 237 8.91 -0.54 26.68
N GLU A 238 10.20 -0.75 26.45
CA GLU A 238 11.05 0.18 25.68
C GLU A 238 10.50 0.39 24.25
N LYS A 239 10.08 -0.68 23.59
CA LYS A 239 9.51 -0.58 22.26
C LYS A 239 8.14 0.11 22.25
N TRP A 240 7.35 -0.09 23.31
CA TRP A 240 6.09 0.62 23.51
C TRP A 240 6.30 2.13 23.63
N GLU A 241 7.23 2.57 24.46
CA GLU A 241 7.56 3.97 24.66
C GLU A 241 8.09 4.61 23.36
N SER A 242 8.98 3.91 22.67
CA SER A 242 9.47 4.35 21.35
C SER A 242 8.36 4.50 20.32
N MET A 243 7.35 3.65 20.33
CA MET A 243 6.20 3.79 19.44
C MET A 243 5.38 5.03 19.76
N LEU A 244 5.12 5.31 21.05
CA LEU A 244 4.39 6.51 21.47
C LEU A 244 5.17 7.79 21.12
N GLU A 245 6.48 7.80 21.28
CA GLU A 245 7.34 8.89 20.86
C GLU A 245 7.23 9.14 19.35
N HIS A 246 7.34 8.08 18.53
CA HIS A 246 7.22 8.18 17.08
C HIS A 246 5.83 8.59 16.62
N LEU A 247 4.80 8.21 17.37
CA LEU A 247 3.42 8.56 17.06
C LEU A 247 3.14 10.06 17.27
N ASN A 248 3.74 10.64 18.31
CA ASN A 248 3.58 12.06 18.64
C ASN A 248 4.45 12.99 17.78
N ASP A 249 5.37 12.47 16.98
CA ASP A 249 6.22 13.24 16.08
C ASP A 249 5.49 13.51 14.75
N PRO A 250 5.14 14.77 14.43
CA PRO A 250 4.39 15.10 13.22
C PRO A 250 5.15 14.82 11.93
N ASP A 251 6.49 14.74 11.99
CA ASP A 251 7.34 14.45 10.82
C ASP A 251 7.40 12.95 10.50
N LYS A 252 6.68 12.11 11.23
CA LYS A 252 6.66 10.65 11.03
C LYS A 252 5.34 10.19 10.43
N VAL A 253 4.47 9.57 11.22
CA VAL A 253 3.22 8.95 10.72
C VAL A 253 2.33 9.96 10.00
N SER A 254 2.10 11.14 10.61
CA SER A 254 1.25 12.18 10.02
C SER A 254 1.78 12.66 8.68
N LEU A 255 3.10 12.84 8.56
CA LEU A 255 3.70 13.28 7.30
C LEU A 255 3.53 12.22 6.21
N THR A 256 3.81 10.94 6.50
CA THR A 256 3.64 9.83 5.55
C THR A 256 2.19 9.68 5.09
N ASN A 257 1.24 9.73 6.03
CA ASN A 257 -0.19 9.67 5.76
C ASN A 257 -0.64 10.81 4.83
N SER A 258 -0.13 12.03 5.03
CA SER A 258 -0.48 13.21 4.24
C SER A 258 0.16 13.24 2.84
N ARG A 259 1.07 12.33 2.52
CA ARG A 259 1.86 12.35 1.27
C ARG A 259 1.57 11.17 0.35
N ILE A 260 1.89 9.95 0.72
CA ILE A 260 2.01 8.84 -0.24
C ILE A 260 0.71 8.53 -0.98
N VAL A 261 -0.35 8.16 -0.29
CA VAL A 261 -1.65 7.87 -0.93
C VAL A 261 -2.27 9.12 -1.54
N PRO A 262 -2.27 10.30 -0.86
CA PRO A 262 -2.72 11.55 -1.48
C PRO A 262 -1.95 11.93 -2.75
N ASN A 263 -0.62 11.82 -2.76
CA ASN A 263 0.18 12.11 -3.95
C ASN A 263 -0.19 11.18 -5.11
N PHE A 264 -0.33 9.87 -4.84
CA PHE A 264 -0.75 8.90 -5.84
C PHE A 264 -2.10 9.27 -6.46
N ILE A 265 -3.11 9.59 -5.64
CA ILE A 265 -4.44 9.95 -6.14
C ILE A 265 -4.39 11.24 -6.96
N ARG A 266 -3.71 12.29 -6.46
CA ARG A 266 -3.58 13.58 -7.18
C ARG A 266 -2.87 13.41 -8.52
N GLN A 267 -1.80 12.64 -8.58
CA GLN A 267 -1.07 12.35 -9.83
C GLN A 267 -1.92 11.55 -10.82
N SER A 268 -2.67 10.58 -10.31
CA SER A 268 -3.60 9.81 -11.15
C SER A 268 -4.68 10.70 -11.76
N ILE A 269 -5.26 11.60 -10.97
CA ILE A 269 -6.25 12.59 -11.42
C ILE A 269 -5.64 13.51 -12.49
N ALA A 270 -4.44 14.05 -12.26
CA ALA A 270 -3.75 14.91 -13.20
C ALA A 270 -3.51 14.20 -14.54
N ALA A 271 -2.96 12.97 -14.50
CA ALA A 271 -2.70 12.20 -15.71
C ALA A 271 -3.99 11.84 -16.51
N ILE A 272 -5.10 11.58 -15.81
CA ILE A 272 -6.38 11.32 -16.46
C ILE A 272 -6.92 12.59 -17.12
N ASN A 273 -6.78 13.75 -16.49
CA ASN A 273 -7.23 15.02 -17.05
C ASN A 273 -6.41 15.40 -18.29
N GLU A 274 -5.07 15.30 -18.22
CA GLU A 274 -4.19 15.54 -19.36
C GLU A 274 -4.49 14.65 -20.58
N ALA A 275 -4.93 13.42 -20.35
CA ALA A 275 -5.30 12.50 -21.43
C ALA A 275 -6.67 12.80 -22.07
N ASN A 276 -7.50 13.65 -21.42
CA ASN A 276 -8.83 14.04 -21.92
C ASN A 276 -8.86 15.44 -22.57
N ASP A 277 -7.76 16.21 -22.43
CA ASP A 277 -7.57 17.51 -23.08
C ASP A 277 -6.93 17.33 -24.48
#